data_32d27f2e3a6d9acece74968eec43b73f
#
_entry.id   32d27f2e3a6d9acece74968eec43b73f
#
_cell.length_a   1.000
_cell.length_b   1.000
_cell.length_c   1.000
_cell.angle_alpha   90.00
_cell.angle_beta   90.00
_cell.angle_gamma   90.00
#
_symmetry.space_group_name_H-M   'P 1'
#
loop_
_entity.id
_entity.type
_entity.pdbx_description
1 polymer ?
#
loop_
_entity_poly.entity_id
_entity_poly.type
_entity_poly.pdbx_seq_one_letter_code
_entity_poly.pdbx_strand_id
1 'polypeptide(L)'
;MNKKLLITSALFVLVSCSDGFIKLEERIKSNAIKNNIEMSYFQVKKEALYLYQWSKKDTFIDEINEFKRLDKENFPEKGRILFTGSSSIRFWNSLEKDMKPLKVLNRGFGGAHISHVIHHFDDIVKPYSPKAIVFFCGTNDLTALKTPEETLNDFKKFLNLVKNEFGTIKVYMIGIKPSVDRLYLDEEERVFNNSISFLAKEDPYLEYINVWDLMLNEDGTRMPDLYVEDGLHMNTKGYEIWTQLVRESLNKDFNL
;
A
#
# COMPACT_ATOMS: atom_id res chain seq x y z
N MET A 1 -25.83 31.01 -14.56
CA MET A 1 -25.55 29.60 -14.84
C MET A 1 -24.05 29.36 -14.62
N ASN A 2 -23.72 28.59 -13.58
CA ASN A 2 -22.36 28.55 -13.01
C ASN A 2 -21.34 27.88 -13.93
N LYS A 3 -20.28 28.60 -14.34
CA LYS A 3 -19.15 28.07 -15.11
C LYS A 3 -18.50 26.83 -14.45
N LYS A 4 -18.59 26.66 -13.12
CA LYS A 4 -18.13 25.46 -12.40
C LYS A 4 -18.92 24.21 -12.73
N LEU A 5 -20.21 24.31 -13.03
CA LEU A 5 -21.07 23.14 -13.37
C LEU A 5 -20.80 22.63 -14.80
N LEU A 6 -20.43 23.53 -15.71
CA LEU A 6 -20.08 23.19 -17.10
C LEU A 6 -18.70 22.52 -17.20
N ILE A 7 -17.72 22.93 -16.38
CA ILE A 7 -16.38 22.34 -16.37
C ILE A 7 -16.43 20.93 -15.76
N THR A 8 -17.24 20.69 -14.73
CA THR A 8 -17.42 19.36 -14.12
C THR A 8 -18.12 18.39 -15.08
N SER A 9 -19.10 18.83 -15.86
CA SER A 9 -19.78 17.98 -16.84
C SER A 9 -18.90 17.63 -18.05
N ALA A 10 -18.11 18.57 -18.56
CA ALA A 10 -17.18 18.32 -19.67
C ALA A 10 -16.02 17.40 -19.26
N LEU A 11 -15.49 17.56 -18.04
CA LEU A 11 -14.46 16.67 -17.51
C LEU A 11 -15.00 15.27 -17.29
N PHE A 12 -16.23 15.13 -16.82
CA PHE A 12 -16.91 13.84 -16.64
C PHE A 12 -17.09 13.11 -17.97
N VAL A 13 -17.50 13.81 -19.03
CA VAL A 13 -17.65 13.22 -20.38
C VAL A 13 -16.28 12.77 -20.94
N LEU A 14 -15.22 13.56 -20.77
CA LEU A 14 -13.89 13.19 -21.26
C LEU A 14 -13.30 11.99 -20.50
N VAL A 15 -13.51 11.90 -19.20
CA VAL A 15 -13.04 10.77 -18.37
C VAL A 15 -13.83 9.50 -18.68
N SER A 16 -15.16 9.59 -18.88
CA SER A 16 -16.00 8.44 -19.15
C SER A 16 -15.74 7.71 -20.47
N CYS A 17 -14.94 8.33 -21.37
CA CYS A 17 -14.51 7.73 -22.65
C CYS A 17 -13.10 7.17 -22.61
N SER A 18 -12.39 7.22 -21.46
CA SER A 18 -11.06 6.63 -21.36
C SER A 18 -11.14 5.11 -21.14
N ASP A 19 -10.26 4.35 -21.79
CA ASP A 19 -10.20 2.89 -21.65
C ASP A 19 -10.07 2.46 -20.19
N GLY A 20 -9.31 3.19 -19.38
CA GLY A 20 -9.15 2.90 -17.95
C GLY A 20 -10.45 3.07 -17.15
N PHE A 21 -11.27 4.07 -17.48
CA PHE A 21 -12.56 4.29 -16.85
C PHE A 21 -13.58 3.22 -17.24
N ILE A 22 -13.64 2.87 -18.52
CA ILE A 22 -14.52 1.80 -19.04
C ILE A 22 -14.20 0.46 -18.36
N LYS A 23 -12.91 0.14 -18.27
CA LYS A 23 -12.45 -1.08 -17.58
C LYS A 23 -12.86 -1.11 -16.10
N LEU A 24 -12.83 0.03 -15.40
CA LEU A 24 -13.30 0.12 -14.02
C LEU A 24 -14.81 -0.12 -13.91
N GLU A 25 -15.61 0.43 -14.82
CA GLU A 25 -17.05 0.17 -14.85
C GLU A 25 -17.38 -1.32 -15.02
N GLU A 26 -16.65 -1.99 -15.92
CA GLU A 26 -16.81 -3.44 -16.15
C GLU A 26 -16.42 -4.24 -14.89
N ARG A 27 -15.34 -3.88 -14.22
CA ARG A 27 -14.91 -4.51 -12.96
C ARG A 27 -15.93 -4.31 -11.84
N ILE A 28 -16.46 -3.09 -11.70
CA ILE A 28 -17.48 -2.79 -10.69
C ILE A 28 -18.73 -3.63 -10.95
N LYS A 29 -19.21 -3.71 -12.19
CA LYS A 29 -20.37 -4.54 -12.55
C LYS A 29 -20.12 -6.02 -12.26
N SER A 30 -18.96 -6.55 -12.66
CA SER A 30 -18.58 -7.94 -12.40
C SER A 30 -18.51 -8.24 -10.90
N ASN A 31 -17.91 -7.34 -10.11
CA ASN A 31 -17.82 -7.47 -8.66
C ASN A 31 -19.20 -7.41 -8.00
N ALA A 32 -20.07 -6.51 -8.45
CA ALA A 32 -21.44 -6.41 -7.96
C ALA A 32 -22.23 -7.72 -8.22
N ILE A 33 -22.11 -8.29 -9.42
CA ILE A 33 -22.72 -9.58 -9.78
C ILE A 33 -22.17 -10.72 -8.88
N LYS A 34 -20.83 -10.81 -8.72
CA LYS A 34 -20.17 -11.82 -7.85
C LYS A 34 -20.73 -11.80 -6.44
N ASN A 35 -21.04 -10.60 -5.91
CA ASN A 35 -21.47 -10.40 -4.53
C ASN A 35 -22.99 -10.24 -4.37
N ASN A 36 -23.79 -10.48 -5.42
CA ASN A 36 -25.25 -10.29 -5.43
C ASN A 36 -25.69 -8.88 -5.00
N ILE A 37 -24.95 -7.87 -5.43
CA ILE A 37 -25.24 -6.45 -5.16
C ILE A 37 -25.88 -5.85 -6.40
N GLU A 38 -27.10 -5.31 -6.26
CA GLU A 38 -27.72 -4.52 -7.31
C GLU A 38 -27.16 -3.10 -7.32
N MET A 39 -26.63 -2.68 -8.47
CA MET A 39 -26.13 -1.32 -8.68
C MET A 39 -26.81 -0.69 -9.89
N SER A 40 -27.38 0.49 -9.69
CA SER A 40 -27.87 1.31 -10.80
C SER A 40 -26.70 1.81 -11.67
N TYR A 41 -27.01 2.16 -12.92
CA TYR A 41 -26.04 2.79 -13.82
C TYR A 41 -25.31 3.97 -13.17
N PHE A 42 -26.03 4.80 -12.42
CA PHE A 42 -25.45 5.99 -11.77
C PHE A 42 -24.50 5.62 -10.63
N GLN A 43 -24.80 4.59 -9.84
CA GLN A 43 -23.92 4.09 -8.79
C GLN A 43 -22.62 3.52 -9.36
N VAL A 44 -22.71 2.74 -10.43
CA VAL A 44 -21.52 2.23 -11.15
C VAL A 44 -20.63 3.38 -11.63
N LYS A 45 -21.22 4.41 -12.26
CA LYS A 45 -20.48 5.58 -12.75
C LYS A 45 -19.83 6.37 -11.62
N LYS A 46 -20.51 6.57 -10.50
CA LYS A 46 -20.00 7.27 -9.34
C LYS A 46 -18.81 6.54 -8.74
N GLU A 47 -18.93 5.23 -8.56
CA GLU A 47 -17.88 4.38 -8.03
C GLU A 47 -16.66 4.35 -8.98
N ALA A 48 -16.91 4.17 -10.28
CA ALA A 48 -15.85 4.22 -11.28
C ALA A 48 -15.08 5.56 -11.27
N LEU A 49 -15.78 6.67 -11.10
CA LEU A 49 -15.14 7.99 -11.00
C LEU A 49 -14.28 8.11 -9.75
N TYR A 50 -14.76 7.60 -8.61
CA TYR A 50 -14.02 7.59 -7.35
C TYR A 50 -12.73 6.76 -7.49
N LEU A 51 -12.83 5.50 -7.95
CA LEU A 51 -11.68 4.61 -8.14
C LEU A 51 -10.70 5.14 -9.19
N TYR A 52 -11.21 5.73 -10.27
CA TYR A 52 -10.39 6.35 -11.31
C TYR A 52 -9.59 7.53 -10.76
N GLN A 53 -10.22 8.39 -9.96
CA GLN A 53 -9.52 9.52 -9.34
C GLN A 53 -8.50 9.05 -8.31
N TRP A 54 -8.84 8.05 -7.50
CA TRP A 54 -7.94 7.48 -6.52
C TRP A 54 -6.69 6.86 -7.18
N SER A 55 -6.84 6.24 -8.35
CA SER A 55 -5.73 5.62 -9.09
C SER A 55 -4.82 6.61 -9.84
N LYS A 56 -5.14 7.91 -9.86
CA LYS A 56 -4.29 8.91 -10.52
C LYS A 56 -2.95 9.05 -9.81
N LYS A 57 -1.88 9.15 -10.62
CA LYS A 57 -0.50 9.18 -10.15
C LYS A 57 -0.24 10.27 -9.11
N ASP A 58 -0.86 11.44 -9.27
CA ASP A 58 -0.66 12.62 -8.41
C ASP A 58 -1.69 12.74 -7.28
N THR A 59 -2.48 11.69 -7.00
CA THR A 59 -3.51 11.74 -5.94
C THR A 59 -2.94 12.14 -4.58
N PHE A 60 -1.69 11.79 -4.28
CA PHE A 60 -1.01 12.07 -3.02
C PHE A 60 0.11 13.10 -3.14
N ILE A 61 0.09 13.94 -4.18
CA ILE A 61 1.19 14.90 -4.47
C ILE A 61 1.47 15.86 -3.31
N ASP A 62 0.45 16.23 -2.53
CA ASP A 62 0.62 17.12 -1.39
C ASP A 62 1.46 16.48 -0.27
N GLU A 63 1.26 15.18 0.01
CA GLU A 63 2.07 14.44 0.98
C GLU A 63 3.52 14.26 0.48
N ILE A 64 3.70 14.01 -0.80
CA ILE A 64 5.03 13.94 -1.42
C ILE A 64 5.75 15.30 -1.35
N ASN A 65 5.04 16.38 -1.63
CA ASN A 65 5.60 17.74 -1.51
C ASN A 65 5.95 18.10 -0.07
N GLU A 66 5.18 17.61 0.92
CA GLU A 66 5.53 17.79 2.32
C GLU A 66 6.81 17.06 2.71
N PHE A 67 7.03 15.82 2.22
CA PHE A 67 8.32 15.15 2.40
C PHE A 67 9.47 15.98 1.81
N LYS A 68 9.32 16.48 0.57
CA LYS A 68 10.32 17.33 -0.07
C LYS A 68 10.58 18.63 0.69
N ARG A 69 9.55 19.21 1.29
CA ARG A 69 9.66 20.43 2.10
C ARG A 69 10.48 20.17 3.37
N LEU A 70 10.14 19.10 4.10
CA LEU A 70 10.86 18.69 5.31
C LEU A 70 12.32 18.35 5.02
N ASP A 71 12.56 17.66 3.90
CA ASP A 71 13.92 17.28 3.49
C ASP A 71 14.79 18.49 3.10
N LYS A 72 14.18 19.57 2.60
CA LYS A 72 14.91 20.83 2.36
C LYS A 72 15.36 21.51 3.66
N GLU A 73 14.58 21.36 4.73
CA GLU A 73 14.91 21.90 6.05
C GLU A 73 15.96 21.05 6.77
N ASN A 74 15.79 19.73 6.71
CA ASN A 74 16.69 18.78 7.36
C ASN A 74 16.69 17.45 6.62
N PHE A 75 17.63 17.29 5.67
CA PHE A 75 17.72 16.06 4.89
C PHE A 75 18.14 14.88 5.77
N PRO A 76 17.39 13.76 5.74
CA PRO A 76 17.72 12.57 6.53
C PRO A 76 19.08 11.97 6.14
N GLU A 77 19.82 11.48 7.13
CA GLU A 77 21.05 10.73 6.88
C GLU A 77 20.79 9.55 5.93
N LYS A 78 21.63 9.41 4.91
CA LYS A 78 21.56 8.29 3.95
C LYS A 78 21.88 6.95 4.62
N GLY A 79 21.44 5.85 4.01
CA GLY A 79 21.72 4.51 4.52
C GLY A 79 20.86 4.08 5.71
N ARG A 80 19.79 4.81 6.04
CA ARG A 80 18.77 4.33 6.98
C ARG A 80 17.97 3.19 6.37
N ILE A 81 17.26 2.41 7.18
CA ILE A 81 16.23 1.49 6.69
C ILE A 81 15.00 2.33 6.37
N LEU A 82 14.58 2.29 5.11
CA LEU A 82 13.42 3.03 4.63
C LEU A 82 12.14 2.23 4.82
N PHE A 83 11.17 2.79 5.52
CA PHE A 83 9.81 2.29 5.59
C PHE A 83 8.94 3.09 4.63
N THR A 84 8.37 2.44 3.62
CA THR A 84 7.53 3.09 2.62
C THR A 84 6.34 2.24 2.22
N GLY A 85 5.37 2.85 1.54
CA GLY A 85 4.11 2.24 1.13
C GLY A 85 2.91 3.07 1.55
N SER A 86 1.85 2.41 2.01
CA SER A 86 0.57 3.06 2.26
C SER A 86 0.38 3.56 3.70
N SER A 87 -0.87 3.91 4.02
CA SER A 87 -1.26 4.54 5.29
C SER A 87 -0.85 3.77 6.55
N SER A 88 -0.73 2.43 6.52
CA SER A 88 -0.27 1.68 7.69
C SER A 88 1.21 1.95 8.02
N ILE A 89 2.05 2.31 7.03
CA ILE A 89 3.39 2.82 7.31
C ILE A 89 3.30 4.28 7.80
N ARG A 90 2.51 5.13 7.11
CA ARG A 90 2.31 6.54 7.48
C ARG A 90 1.91 6.70 8.95
N PHE A 91 0.97 5.91 9.43
CA PHE A 91 0.43 6.00 10.79
C PHE A 91 1.24 5.26 11.85
N TRP A 92 2.37 4.65 11.49
CA TRP A 92 3.28 4.06 12.49
C TRP A 92 4.09 5.15 13.19
N ASN A 93 3.42 5.89 14.06
CA ASN A 93 3.99 7.06 14.72
C ASN A 93 5.14 6.72 15.69
N SER A 94 5.16 5.51 16.24
CA SER A 94 6.20 5.01 17.15
C SER A 94 7.38 4.36 16.42
N LEU A 95 7.41 4.33 15.09
CA LEU A 95 8.36 3.58 14.27
C LEU A 95 9.83 3.76 14.70
N GLU A 96 10.28 5.01 14.88
CA GLU A 96 11.66 5.28 15.27
C GLU A 96 12.01 4.70 16.66
N LYS A 97 11.05 4.75 17.59
CA LYS A 97 11.19 4.15 18.94
C LYS A 97 11.21 2.64 18.85
N ASP A 98 10.26 2.08 18.09
CA ASP A 98 10.04 0.64 17.99
C ASP A 98 11.20 -0.09 17.31
N MET A 99 11.91 0.59 16.40
CA MET A 99 13.03 0.02 15.65
C MET A 99 14.40 0.29 16.29
N LYS A 100 14.48 0.96 17.43
CA LYS A 100 15.79 1.18 18.09
C LYS A 100 16.51 -0.15 18.33
N PRO A 101 17.87 -0.20 18.15
CA PRO A 101 18.80 0.90 17.84
C PRO A 101 18.95 1.22 16.34
N LEU A 102 18.18 0.60 15.45
CA LEU A 102 18.24 0.86 14.00
C LEU A 102 17.81 2.29 13.67
N LYS A 103 18.53 2.91 12.76
CA LYS A 103 18.15 4.19 12.17
C LYS A 103 17.17 3.94 11.04
N VAL A 104 15.94 4.38 11.20
CA VAL A 104 14.85 4.19 10.23
C VAL A 104 14.34 5.53 9.68
N LEU A 105 13.64 5.50 8.57
CA LEU A 105 13.00 6.65 7.96
C LEU A 105 11.59 6.26 7.47
N ASN A 106 10.56 6.98 7.89
CA ASN A 106 9.18 6.77 7.42
C ASN A 106 8.89 7.65 6.21
N ARG A 107 8.49 7.01 5.10
CA ARG A 107 7.98 7.63 3.85
C ARG A 107 6.73 6.92 3.36
N GLY A 108 5.87 6.49 4.30
CA GLY A 108 4.52 6.03 4.02
C GLY A 108 3.58 7.20 3.78
N PHE A 109 2.61 7.06 2.88
CA PHE A 109 1.67 8.12 2.53
C PHE A 109 0.28 7.59 2.19
N GLY A 110 -0.72 8.40 2.44
CA GLY A 110 -2.15 8.22 2.12
C GLY A 110 -2.66 6.79 1.98
N GLY A 111 -3.71 6.61 1.23
CA GLY A 111 -4.24 5.32 0.75
C GLY A 111 -3.51 4.85 -0.51
N ALA A 112 -2.18 4.80 -0.51
CA ALA A 112 -1.39 4.55 -1.70
C ALA A 112 -1.62 3.17 -2.30
N HIS A 113 -1.65 3.10 -3.63
CA HIS A 113 -1.43 1.89 -4.41
C HIS A 113 0.06 1.69 -4.64
N ILE A 114 0.49 0.48 -5.00
CA ILE A 114 1.89 0.21 -5.36
C ILE A 114 2.34 1.11 -6.51
N SER A 115 1.44 1.35 -7.48
CA SER A 115 1.70 2.25 -8.62
C SER A 115 2.02 3.70 -8.22
N HIS A 116 1.49 4.20 -7.10
CA HIS A 116 1.84 5.53 -6.58
C HIS A 116 3.27 5.54 -6.02
N VAL A 117 3.67 4.49 -5.29
CA VAL A 117 5.05 4.37 -4.79
C VAL A 117 6.05 4.29 -5.94
N ILE A 118 5.71 3.55 -7.00
CA ILE A 118 6.50 3.48 -8.24
C ILE A 118 6.63 4.86 -8.88
N HIS A 119 5.51 5.60 -9.00
CA HIS A 119 5.50 6.92 -9.63
C HIS A 119 6.38 7.93 -8.90
N HIS A 120 6.34 7.90 -7.57
CA HIS A 120 7.11 8.80 -6.72
C HIS A 120 8.45 8.23 -6.24
N PHE A 121 8.92 7.13 -6.84
CA PHE A 121 10.16 6.45 -6.45
C PHE A 121 11.36 7.40 -6.36
N ASP A 122 11.51 8.27 -7.34
CA ASP A 122 12.60 9.25 -7.42
C ASP A 122 12.50 10.35 -6.33
N ASP A 123 11.33 10.53 -5.72
CA ASP A 123 11.08 11.51 -4.68
C ASP A 123 11.20 10.93 -3.26
N ILE A 124 10.71 9.68 -3.05
CA ILE A 124 10.51 9.12 -1.70
C ILE A 124 11.36 7.88 -1.40
N VAL A 125 12.10 7.37 -2.35
CA VAL A 125 12.96 6.18 -2.16
C VAL A 125 14.40 6.50 -2.54
N LYS A 126 14.62 6.89 -3.79
CA LYS A 126 15.94 7.10 -4.38
C LYS A 126 16.83 8.09 -3.61
N PRO A 127 16.36 9.27 -3.15
CA PRO A 127 17.22 10.27 -2.55
C PRO A 127 17.92 9.80 -1.26
N TYR A 128 17.33 8.84 -0.54
CA TYR A 128 17.80 8.40 0.77
C TYR A 128 18.88 7.32 0.70
N SER A 129 19.11 6.71 -0.47
CA SER A 129 20.08 5.62 -0.64
C SER A 129 19.97 4.60 0.49
N PRO A 130 18.80 3.97 0.70
CA PRO A 130 18.54 3.14 1.87
C PRO A 130 19.43 1.89 1.85
N LYS A 131 19.81 1.37 3.02
CA LYS A 131 20.52 0.08 3.14
C LYS A 131 19.56 -1.12 3.07
N ALA A 132 18.28 -0.91 3.31
CA ALA A 132 17.18 -1.85 3.15
C ALA A 132 15.85 -1.10 3.08
N ILE A 133 14.83 -1.74 2.54
CA ILE A 133 13.47 -1.19 2.46
C ILE A 133 12.49 -2.13 3.16
N VAL A 134 11.68 -1.60 4.08
CA VAL A 134 10.48 -2.25 4.61
C VAL A 134 9.29 -1.67 3.89
N PHE A 135 8.54 -2.52 3.21
CA PHE A 135 7.46 -2.13 2.31
C PHE A 135 6.12 -2.70 2.75
N PHE A 136 5.08 -1.88 2.75
CA PHE A 136 3.70 -2.31 2.95
C PHE A 136 2.76 -1.57 2.00
N CYS A 137 2.17 -2.29 1.05
CA CYS A 137 1.16 -1.80 0.12
C CYS A 137 0.44 -2.98 -0.53
N GLY A 138 -0.74 -2.76 -1.14
CA GLY A 138 -1.45 -3.77 -1.91
C GLY A 138 -2.94 -3.87 -1.56
N THR A 139 -3.35 -3.73 -0.29
CA THR A 139 -4.78 -3.80 0.08
C THR A 139 -5.62 -2.73 -0.63
N ASN A 140 -5.07 -1.53 -0.85
CA ASN A 140 -5.75 -0.47 -1.59
C ASN A 140 -5.86 -0.78 -3.09
N ASP A 141 -4.87 -1.46 -3.65
CA ASP A 141 -4.88 -1.96 -5.03
C ASP A 141 -6.04 -2.95 -5.23
N LEU A 142 -6.18 -3.92 -4.30
CA LEU A 142 -7.28 -4.90 -4.30
C LEU A 142 -8.64 -4.23 -4.07
N THR A 143 -8.72 -3.25 -3.14
CA THR A 143 -9.92 -2.43 -2.92
C THR A 143 -10.32 -1.67 -4.19
N ALA A 144 -9.35 -1.19 -4.96
CA ALA A 144 -9.57 -0.54 -6.24
C ALA A 144 -9.81 -1.55 -7.40
N LEU A 145 -10.17 -2.78 -7.06
CA LEU A 145 -10.55 -3.85 -7.99
C LEU A 145 -9.43 -4.30 -8.94
N LYS A 146 -8.15 -4.10 -8.57
CA LYS A 146 -7.07 -4.84 -9.21
C LYS A 146 -7.10 -6.30 -8.74
N THR A 147 -6.73 -7.20 -9.65
CA THR A 147 -6.56 -8.60 -9.26
C THR A 147 -5.28 -8.79 -8.42
N PRO A 148 -5.16 -9.88 -7.64
CA PRO A 148 -3.92 -10.22 -6.95
C PRO A 148 -2.72 -10.31 -7.90
N GLU A 149 -2.92 -10.81 -9.13
CA GLU A 149 -1.88 -10.89 -10.15
C GLU A 149 -1.45 -9.50 -10.65
N GLU A 150 -2.38 -8.59 -10.94
CA GLU A 150 -2.06 -7.21 -11.32
C GLU A 150 -1.29 -6.49 -10.21
N THR A 151 -1.70 -6.71 -8.95
CA THR A 151 -1.05 -6.13 -7.77
C THR A 151 0.36 -6.70 -7.59
N LEU A 152 0.55 -8.02 -7.77
CA LEU A 152 1.86 -8.67 -7.76
C LEU A 152 2.77 -8.15 -8.88
N ASN A 153 2.22 -7.94 -10.08
CA ASN A 153 2.98 -7.41 -11.20
C ASN A 153 3.47 -5.98 -10.93
N ASP A 154 2.67 -5.14 -10.27
CA ASP A 154 3.13 -3.83 -9.85
C ASP A 154 4.21 -3.93 -8.75
N PHE A 155 4.09 -4.86 -7.80
CA PHE A 155 5.15 -5.10 -6.81
C PHE A 155 6.46 -5.57 -7.47
N LYS A 156 6.41 -6.46 -8.45
CA LYS A 156 7.59 -6.87 -9.24
C LYS A 156 8.25 -5.69 -9.96
N LYS A 157 7.47 -4.74 -10.49
CA LYS A 157 8.02 -3.50 -11.08
C LYS A 157 8.74 -2.66 -10.02
N PHE A 158 8.16 -2.54 -8.81
CA PHE A 158 8.83 -1.86 -7.70
C PHE A 158 10.15 -2.53 -7.33
N LEU A 159 10.19 -3.85 -7.19
CA LEU A 159 11.43 -4.61 -6.94
C LEU A 159 12.48 -4.38 -8.03
N ASN A 160 12.07 -4.34 -9.30
CA ASN A 160 12.97 -4.04 -10.41
C ASN A 160 13.54 -2.62 -10.33
N LEU A 161 12.76 -1.61 -9.93
CA LEU A 161 13.27 -0.26 -9.69
C LEU A 161 14.30 -0.25 -8.57
N VAL A 162 14.02 -0.92 -7.44
CA VAL A 162 14.96 -1.04 -6.32
C VAL A 162 16.26 -1.70 -6.75
N LYS A 163 16.17 -2.82 -7.48
CA LYS A 163 17.34 -3.55 -7.99
C LYS A 163 18.17 -2.72 -8.98
N ASN A 164 17.51 -2.00 -9.88
CA ASN A 164 18.20 -1.17 -10.87
C ASN A 164 18.91 0.03 -10.24
N GLU A 165 18.32 0.63 -9.20
CA GLU A 165 18.89 1.82 -8.55
C GLU A 165 19.93 1.49 -7.50
N PHE A 166 19.72 0.43 -6.70
CA PHE A 166 20.54 0.14 -5.51
C PHE A 166 21.27 -1.21 -5.57
N GLY A 167 21.04 -2.02 -6.61
CA GLY A 167 21.64 -3.36 -6.71
C GLY A 167 21.00 -4.35 -5.73
N THR A 168 21.77 -4.81 -4.77
CA THR A 168 21.45 -5.98 -3.92
C THR A 168 20.94 -5.62 -2.52
N ILE A 169 20.26 -4.48 -2.35
CA ILE A 169 19.63 -4.19 -1.07
C ILE A 169 18.40 -5.08 -0.85
N LYS A 170 18.15 -5.43 0.41
CA LYS A 170 17.04 -6.31 0.76
C LYS A 170 15.74 -5.51 0.92
N VAL A 171 14.66 -6.08 0.38
CA VAL A 171 13.28 -5.59 0.57
C VAL A 171 12.54 -6.54 1.49
N TYR A 172 11.97 -6.02 2.56
CA TYR A 172 11.12 -6.73 3.51
C TYR A 172 9.68 -6.34 3.23
N MET A 173 8.92 -7.25 2.62
CA MET A 173 7.50 -7.03 2.33
C MET A 173 6.67 -7.49 3.51
N ILE A 174 6.04 -6.55 4.21
CA ILE A 174 5.02 -6.87 5.22
C ILE A 174 3.76 -7.32 4.48
N GLY A 175 3.29 -8.53 4.76
CA GLY A 175 2.05 -9.07 4.19
C GLY A 175 0.85 -8.19 4.49
N ILE A 176 -0.15 -8.26 3.62
CA ILE A 176 -1.45 -7.60 3.89
C ILE A 176 -2.03 -8.23 5.16
N LYS A 177 -2.49 -7.39 6.08
CA LYS A 177 -3.06 -7.79 7.35
C LYS A 177 -4.56 -8.08 7.27
N PRO A 178 -5.12 -8.97 8.09
CA PRO A 178 -6.54 -9.32 8.08
C PRO A 178 -7.40 -8.25 8.75
N SER A 179 -7.60 -7.09 8.09
CA SER A 179 -8.39 -5.99 8.66
C SER A 179 -9.89 -6.28 8.65
N VAL A 180 -10.61 -5.79 9.66
CA VAL A 180 -12.06 -6.00 9.82
C VAL A 180 -12.83 -5.35 8.67
N ASP A 181 -12.45 -4.13 8.27
CA ASP A 181 -13.06 -3.36 7.19
C ASP A 181 -12.93 -4.04 5.80
N ARG A 182 -11.92 -4.90 5.62
CA ARG A 182 -11.60 -5.56 4.34
C ARG A 182 -11.95 -7.05 4.32
N LEU A 183 -12.87 -7.52 5.18
CA LEU A 183 -13.30 -8.92 5.21
C LEU A 183 -13.72 -9.45 3.84
N TYR A 184 -14.31 -8.60 3.01
CA TYR A 184 -14.75 -8.94 1.65
C TYR A 184 -13.61 -9.17 0.65
N LEU A 185 -12.36 -8.88 1.02
CA LEU A 185 -11.13 -9.13 0.23
C LEU A 185 -10.30 -10.31 0.77
N ASP A 186 -10.83 -11.10 1.70
CA ASP A 186 -10.06 -12.16 2.38
C ASP A 186 -9.35 -13.10 1.38
N GLU A 187 -10.06 -13.53 0.36
CA GLU A 187 -9.51 -14.43 -0.65
C GLU A 187 -8.41 -13.75 -1.47
N GLU A 188 -8.68 -12.55 -1.97
CA GLU A 188 -7.74 -11.78 -2.79
C GLU A 188 -6.46 -11.40 -2.00
N GLU A 189 -6.62 -11.02 -0.73
CA GLU A 189 -5.50 -10.67 0.15
C GLU A 189 -4.63 -11.90 0.46
N ARG A 190 -5.25 -13.07 0.73
CA ARG A 190 -4.52 -14.34 0.92
C ARG A 190 -3.80 -14.79 -0.34
N VAL A 191 -4.44 -14.71 -1.51
CA VAL A 191 -3.80 -15.05 -2.80
C VAL A 191 -2.59 -14.15 -3.04
N PHE A 192 -2.72 -12.85 -2.80
CA PHE A 192 -1.60 -11.92 -2.93
C PHE A 192 -0.47 -12.25 -1.95
N ASN A 193 -0.77 -12.44 -0.66
CA ASN A 193 0.21 -12.78 0.37
C ASN A 193 0.96 -14.08 0.04
N ASN A 194 0.24 -15.12 -0.40
CA ASN A 194 0.84 -16.38 -0.82
C ASN A 194 1.76 -16.19 -2.04
N SER A 195 1.37 -15.35 -2.99
CA SER A 195 2.18 -15.05 -4.17
C SER A 195 3.49 -14.34 -3.80
N ILE A 196 3.45 -13.40 -2.84
CA ILE A 196 4.65 -12.74 -2.32
C ILE A 196 5.52 -13.72 -1.55
N SER A 197 4.91 -14.57 -0.70
CA SER A 197 5.64 -15.61 0.05
C SER A 197 6.36 -16.60 -0.89
N PHE A 198 5.72 -16.94 -2.01
CA PHE A 198 6.35 -17.78 -3.03
C PHE A 198 7.52 -17.05 -3.72
N LEU A 199 7.30 -15.79 -4.14
CA LEU A 199 8.34 -14.97 -4.78
C LEU A 199 9.56 -14.80 -3.87
N ALA A 200 9.36 -14.64 -2.55
CA ALA A 200 10.45 -14.49 -1.58
C ALA A 200 11.31 -15.75 -1.42
N LYS A 201 10.80 -16.93 -1.79
CA LYS A 201 11.61 -18.17 -1.80
C LYS A 201 12.58 -18.23 -2.98
N GLU A 202 12.23 -17.52 -4.06
CA GLU A 202 13.01 -17.51 -5.31
C GLU A 202 13.99 -16.32 -5.38
N ASP A 203 13.72 -15.24 -4.60
CA ASP A 203 14.53 -14.01 -4.61
C ASP A 203 15.23 -13.80 -3.25
N PRO A 204 16.57 -13.98 -3.16
CA PRO A 204 17.31 -13.82 -1.92
C PRO A 204 17.31 -12.38 -1.37
N TYR A 205 16.91 -11.40 -2.17
CA TYR A 205 16.80 -9.98 -1.78
C TYR A 205 15.38 -9.57 -1.40
N LEU A 206 14.44 -10.51 -1.35
CA LEU A 206 13.09 -10.33 -0.88
C LEU A 206 12.83 -11.18 0.35
N GLU A 207 12.34 -10.58 1.43
CA GLU A 207 11.82 -11.30 2.59
C GLU A 207 10.33 -10.97 2.75
N TYR A 208 9.51 -12.00 2.94
CA TYR A 208 8.09 -11.87 3.26
C TYR A 208 7.89 -11.97 4.76
N ILE A 209 7.29 -10.92 5.36
CA ILE A 209 6.92 -10.90 6.78
C ILE A 209 5.44 -11.24 6.90
N ASN A 210 5.15 -12.46 7.34
CA ASN A 210 3.78 -12.90 7.58
C ASN A 210 3.23 -12.29 8.87
N VAL A 211 2.28 -11.38 8.75
CA VAL A 211 1.56 -10.76 9.87
C VAL A 211 0.17 -11.35 10.06
N TRP A 212 -0.31 -12.14 9.09
CA TRP A 212 -1.69 -12.56 9.01
C TRP A 212 -2.12 -13.39 10.20
N ASP A 213 -1.37 -14.47 10.50
CA ASP A 213 -1.80 -15.45 11.50
C ASP A 213 -1.79 -14.90 12.93
N LEU A 214 -0.84 -14.01 13.25
CA LEU A 214 -0.77 -13.37 14.58
C LEU A 214 -1.80 -12.26 14.80
N MET A 215 -2.53 -11.88 13.75
CA MET A 215 -3.61 -10.89 13.82
C MET A 215 -5.00 -11.52 13.74
N LEU A 216 -5.09 -12.85 13.93
CA LEU A 216 -6.32 -13.62 14.03
C LEU A 216 -6.46 -14.24 15.42
N ASN A 217 -7.71 -14.42 15.85
CA ASN A 217 -8.04 -15.24 17.01
C ASN A 217 -7.75 -16.72 16.72
N GLU A 218 -7.71 -17.57 17.75
CA GLU A 218 -7.49 -19.01 17.62
C GLU A 218 -8.53 -19.72 16.73
N ASP A 219 -9.73 -19.17 16.65
CA ASP A 219 -10.81 -19.67 15.77
C ASP A 219 -10.71 -19.17 14.32
N GLY A 220 -9.66 -18.40 13.99
CA GLY A 220 -9.43 -17.83 12.68
C GLY A 220 -10.22 -16.55 12.39
N THR A 221 -10.99 -16.04 13.34
CA THR A 221 -11.69 -14.76 13.21
C THR A 221 -10.72 -13.58 13.39
N ARG A 222 -11.07 -12.41 12.83
CA ARG A 222 -10.26 -11.19 12.99
C ARG A 222 -10.32 -10.67 14.42
N MET A 223 -9.24 -10.02 14.85
CA MET A 223 -9.11 -9.38 16.17
C MET A 223 -9.45 -7.87 16.07
N PRO A 224 -10.70 -7.43 16.34
CA PRO A 224 -11.07 -6.02 16.17
C PRO A 224 -10.30 -5.09 17.10
N ASP A 225 -9.84 -5.56 18.24
CA ASP A 225 -9.09 -4.80 19.25
C ASP A 225 -7.66 -4.43 18.82
N LEU A 226 -7.20 -4.89 17.66
CA LEU A 226 -5.95 -4.47 17.02
C LEU A 226 -6.09 -3.21 16.16
N TYR A 227 -7.31 -2.75 15.93
CA TYR A 227 -7.62 -1.65 15.01
C TYR A 227 -8.23 -0.45 15.73
N VAL A 228 -8.17 0.71 15.10
CA VAL A 228 -8.96 1.87 15.50
C VAL A 228 -10.41 1.70 15.01
N GLU A 229 -11.27 2.67 15.27
CA GLU A 229 -12.71 2.59 14.99
C GLU A 229 -13.05 2.25 13.51
N ASP A 230 -12.18 2.59 12.57
CA ASP A 230 -12.40 2.29 11.15
C ASP A 230 -12.20 0.80 10.77
N GLY A 231 -11.72 -0.02 11.68
CA GLY A 231 -11.48 -1.46 11.45
C GLY A 231 -10.39 -1.78 10.41
N LEU A 232 -9.67 -0.75 9.94
CA LEU A 232 -8.62 -0.85 8.91
C LEU A 232 -7.23 -0.48 9.44
N HIS A 233 -7.12 0.69 10.07
CA HIS A 233 -5.85 1.18 10.59
C HIS A 233 -5.59 0.63 11.98
N MET A 234 -4.35 0.24 12.22
CA MET A 234 -3.96 -0.36 13.51
C MET A 234 -3.88 0.68 14.63
N ASN A 235 -4.23 0.25 15.82
CA ASN A 235 -3.89 0.93 17.06
C ASN A 235 -2.53 0.44 17.60
N THR A 236 -2.15 0.85 18.81
CA THR A 236 -0.87 0.47 19.43
C THR A 236 -0.66 -1.04 19.49
N LYS A 237 -1.68 -1.83 19.84
CA LYS A 237 -1.58 -3.30 19.93
C LYS A 237 -1.26 -3.94 18.57
N GLY A 238 -1.90 -3.44 17.50
CA GLY A 238 -1.62 -3.92 16.14
C GLY A 238 -0.18 -3.60 15.71
N TYR A 239 0.34 -2.42 16.05
CA TYR A 239 1.73 -2.07 15.77
C TYR A 239 2.73 -2.82 16.66
N GLU A 240 2.37 -3.27 17.87
CA GLU A 240 3.21 -4.14 18.70
C GLU A 240 3.52 -5.47 17.99
N ILE A 241 2.50 -6.09 17.37
CA ILE A 241 2.67 -7.31 16.56
C ILE A 241 3.62 -7.04 15.38
N TRP A 242 3.39 -5.95 14.65
CA TRP A 242 4.25 -5.59 13.52
C TRP A 242 5.67 -5.30 13.99
N THR A 243 5.84 -4.60 15.11
CA THR A 243 7.15 -4.32 15.70
C THR A 243 7.93 -5.60 15.95
N GLN A 244 7.30 -6.57 16.62
CA GLN A 244 7.92 -7.86 16.90
C GLN A 244 8.40 -8.54 15.61
N LEU A 245 7.50 -8.76 14.64
CA LEU A 245 7.80 -9.50 13.41
C LEU A 245 8.83 -8.79 12.51
N VAL A 246 8.71 -7.48 12.38
CA VAL A 246 9.65 -6.68 11.59
C VAL A 246 11.03 -6.68 12.24
N ARG A 247 11.12 -6.54 13.57
CA ARG A 247 12.41 -6.63 14.29
C ARG A 247 13.03 -8.03 14.14
N GLU A 248 12.25 -9.10 14.28
CA GLU A 248 12.72 -10.48 14.08
C GLU A 248 13.31 -10.67 12.68
N SER A 249 12.65 -10.13 11.65
CA SER A 249 13.14 -10.18 10.28
C SER A 249 14.41 -9.34 10.08
N LEU A 250 14.41 -8.10 10.55
CA LEU A 250 15.57 -7.21 10.43
C LEU A 250 16.79 -7.70 11.22
N ASN A 251 16.57 -8.39 12.36
CA ASN A 251 17.66 -8.92 13.19
C ASN A 251 18.53 -9.96 12.46
N LYS A 252 17.96 -10.68 11.50
CA LYS A 252 18.71 -11.66 10.69
C LYS A 252 19.86 -11.01 9.91
N ASP A 253 19.68 -9.73 9.52
CA ASP A 253 20.60 -9.03 8.64
C ASP A 253 21.34 -7.86 9.33
N PHE A 254 20.84 -7.32 10.45
CA PHE A 254 21.34 -6.07 11.07
C PHE A 254 21.76 -6.18 12.54
N ASN A 255 21.75 -7.37 13.15
CA ASN A 255 22.18 -7.63 14.55
C ASN A 255 21.52 -6.64 15.54
N LEU A 256 20.25 -6.79 15.81
CA LEU A 256 19.46 -5.98 16.77
C LEU A 256 19.72 -6.38 18.21
#